data_2e4c5139b2e4d14030cc2484483c5bd2
#
_entry.id   2e4c5139b2e4d14030cc2484483c5bd2
#
_cell.length_a   1.000
_cell.length_b   1.000
_cell.length_c   1.000
_cell.angle_alpha   90.00
_cell.angle_beta   90.00
_cell.angle_gamma   90.00
#
_symmetry.space_group_name_H-M   'P 1'
#
loop_
_entity.id
_entity.type
_entity.pdbx_description
1 polymer ?
#
loop_
_entity_poly.entity_id
_entity_poly.type
_entity_poly.pdbx_seq_one_letter_code
_entity_poly.pdbx_strand_id
1 'polypeptide(L)'
;MRKTLIASAIGAAVALSACSKPAEEAKTTAAVEQTQTAAPAAEQGAVSNPLLVKSALQYEAPEFDKIKVEHYQPAMEEGIKQHMAEILAIAENKEPATFENTIVAMEKSGELLTRASTTFFNMTGTISNDEILKIQSEMAPKFAAHSDNINLNPELFARVKAVYDARATLGLDGEATRLVEDYYERFVRAGANLTEEQKTKIRALNEEQSKLTNKYQQNLMQMTKDIAIFVDSKEQLKGLSEAEIAAAAEGAKARGQEGKFIIELTNTTRQPVLASLENRELRKQVWEAS
;
A
#
# COMPACT_ATOMS: atom_id res chain seq x y z
N MET A 1 44.57 21.97 24.48
CA MET A 1 44.54 23.17 25.38
C MET A 1 43.53 24.16 24.84
N ARG A 2 42.73 24.66 25.75
CA ARG A 2 41.71 25.70 25.74
C ARG A 2 40.30 25.30 25.33
N LYS A 3 39.55 25.03 26.39
CA LYS A 3 38.10 25.10 26.55
C LYS A 3 37.67 26.56 26.52
N THR A 4 36.51 26.84 25.94
CA THR A 4 35.73 27.99 26.41
C THR A 4 34.22 27.62 26.34
N LEU A 5 33.67 27.49 27.52
CA LEU A 5 32.25 27.50 27.84
C LEU A 5 31.75 28.94 27.83
N ILE A 6 30.57 29.18 27.26
CA ILE A 6 29.71 30.30 27.70
C ILE A 6 28.30 29.79 27.82
N ALA A 7 27.83 29.78 29.05
CA ALA A 7 26.41 29.63 29.44
C ALA A 7 25.90 31.01 29.84
N SER A 8 24.62 31.24 29.67
CA SER A 8 23.73 32.19 30.38
C SER A 8 22.53 32.52 29.51
N ALA A 9 21.32 32.61 29.91
CA ALA A 9 20.49 32.47 31.09
C ALA A 9 19.13 33.06 30.72
N ILE A 10 18.07 32.34 30.97
CA ILE A 10 16.78 32.64 31.64
C ILE A 10 16.27 34.11 31.54
N GLY A 11 14.99 34.21 31.11
CA GLY A 11 14.12 35.36 31.29
C GLY A 11 12.66 35.04 31.01
N ALA A 12 11.93 34.58 32.00
CA ALA A 12 10.50 34.46 32.02
C ALA A 12 9.85 35.82 32.32
N ALA A 13 8.75 36.15 31.64
CA ALA A 13 7.79 37.16 32.12
C ALA A 13 6.38 36.76 31.69
N VAL A 14 5.61 36.41 32.71
CA VAL A 14 4.14 36.27 32.71
C VAL A 14 3.55 37.65 32.95
N ALA A 15 2.54 38.05 32.16
CA ALA A 15 1.60 39.09 32.57
C ALA A 15 0.20 38.76 32.06
N LEU A 16 -0.63 38.37 32.99
CA LEU A 16 -2.10 38.36 32.91
C LEU A 16 -2.62 39.81 32.99
N SER A 17 -3.60 40.16 32.16
CA SER A 17 -4.60 41.15 32.54
C SER A 17 -5.91 40.91 31.79
N ALA A 18 -6.95 40.89 32.58
CA ALA A 18 -8.35 40.61 32.27
C ALA A 18 -9.15 41.85 31.94
N CYS A 19 -10.27 41.63 31.23
CA CYS A 19 -11.56 42.36 31.28
C CYS A 19 -11.66 43.82 30.84
N SER A 20 -12.49 44.04 29.82
CA SER A 20 -13.83 44.62 29.96
C SER A 20 -14.45 45.01 28.60
N LYS A 21 -15.71 44.58 28.39
CA LYS A 21 -16.67 45.20 27.46
C LYS A 21 -17.24 46.48 28.15
N PRO A 22 -17.94 47.46 27.50
CA PRO A 22 -19.06 47.25 26.57
C PRO A 22 -19.28 48.33 25.47
N ALA A 23 -20.33 48.03 24.65
CA ALA A 23 -21.33 48.85 23.93
C ALA A 23 -20.92 49.64 22.69
N GLU A 24 -21.45 49.22 21.56
CA GLU A 24 -22.63 49.75 20.81
C GLU A 24 -22.38 51.03 19.99
N GLU A 25 -22.44 50.95 18.70
CA GLU A 25 -23.42 51.64 17.85
C GLU A 25 -23.31 51.24 16.37
N ALA A 26 -24.46 51.24 15.74
CA ALA A 26 -24.87 50.65 14.47
C ALA A 26 -24.54 51.49 13.21
N LYS A 27 -24.83 50.85 12.07
CA LYS A 27 -25.16 51.31 10.69
C LYS A 27 -23.98 51.21 9.71
N THR A 28 -24.08 50.64 8.51
CA THR A 28 -25.19 50.49 7.55
C THR A 28 -24.71 49.59 6.41
N THR A 29 -25.53 48.62 6.05
CA THR A 29 -25.75 47.94 4.73
C THR A 29 -24.80 48.21 3.55
N ALA A 30 -24.22 47.13 3.01
CA ALA A 30 -24.26 46.83 1.60
C ALA A 30 -24.24 45.27 1.42
N ALA A 31 -25.38 44.74 1.01
CA ALA A 31 -25.53 43.33 0.63
C ALA A 31 -24.79 43.09 -0.70
N VAL A 32 -23.81 42.21 -0.66
CA VAL A 32 -23.29 41.57 -1.87
C VAL A 32 -23.94 40.19 -1.94
N GLU A 33 -24.89 40.08 -2.85
CA GLU A 33 -25.59 38.87 -3.22
C GLU A 33 -24.54 37.89 -3.82
N GLN A 34 -24.07 36.95 -2.99
CA GLN A 34 -23.31 35.79 -3.51
C GLN A 34 -24.33 34.81 -4.05
N THR A 35 -24.39 34.74 -5.37
CA THR A 35 -25.08 33.69 -6.12
C THR A 35 -24.39 32.38 -5.78
N GLN A 36 -24.93 31.64 -4.84
CA GLN A 36 -24.63 30.23 -4.66
C GLN A 36 -25.15 29.48 -5.88
N THR A 37 -24.25 29.15 -6.78
CA THR A 37 -24.49 28.10 -7.78
C THR A 37 -24.68 26.80 -7.01
N ALA A 38 -25.91 26.33 -6.96
CA ALA A 38 -26.26 25.03 -6.42
C ALA A 38 -25.44 23.95 -7.16
N ALA A 39 -24.62 23.22 -6.40
CA ALA A 39 -24.04 21.97 -6.88
C ALA A 39 -25.18 21.01 -7.24
N PRO A 40 -25.06 20.20 -8.31
CA PRO A 40 -26.09 19.26 -8.67
C PRO A 40 -26.31 18.28 -7.51
N ALA A 41 -27.58 18.09 -7.16
CA ALA A 41 -28.00 17.15 -6.12
C ALA A 41 -27.40 15.77 -6.41
N ALA A 42 -26.57 15.28 -5.51
CA ALA A 42 -26.09 13.91 -5.53
C ALA A 42 -27.30 12.98 -5.43
N GLU A 43 -27.43 12.07 -6.38
CA GLU A 43 -28.40 10.97 -6.33
C GLU A 43 -28.21 10.19 -5.00
N GLN A 44 -29.19 10.30 -4.14
CA GLN A 44 -29.27 9.50 -2.92
C GLN A 44 -29.52 8.04 -3.32
N GLY A 45 -28.47 7.19 -3.25
CA GLY A 45 -28.62 5.75 -3.48
C GLY A 45 -27.32 4.96 -3.64
N ALA A 46 -26.19 5.57 -4.00
CA ALA A 46 -24.92 4.86 -4.06
C ALA A 46 -24.24 4.91 -2.69
N VAL A 47 -23.99 3.74 -2.09
CA VAL A 47 -23.09 3.64 -0.93
C VAL A 47 -21.76 4.26 -1.34
N SER A 48 -21.45 5.42 -0.76
CA SER A 48 -20.25 6.17 -1.10
C SER A 48 -19.02 5.34 -0.70
N ASN A 49 -18.27 4.87 -1.71
CA ASN A 49 -17.04 4.12 -1.45
C ASN A 49 -15.98 5.04 -0.81
N PRO A 50 -15.61 4.82 0.46
CA PRO A 50 -14.70 5.71 1.18
C PRO A 50 -13.28 5.73 0.60
N LEU A 51 -12.87 4.72 -0.16
CA LEU A 51 -11.57 4.67 -0.82
C LEU A 51 -11.44 5.64 -1.99
N LEU A 52 -12.56 6.10 -2.58
CA LEU A 52 -12.55 7.06 -3.70
C LEU A 52 -12.24 8.49 -3.29
N VAL A 53 -12.37 8.82 -2.00
CA VAL A 53 -12.10 10.16 -1.45
C VAL A 53 -10.92 10.11 -0.49
N LYS A 54 -10.19 11.24 -0.39
CA LYS A 54 -9.18 11.40 0.64
C LYS A 54 -9.83 11.40 2.02
N SER A 55 -9.23 10.67 2.96
CA SER A 55 -9.67 10.67 4.35
C SER A 55 -9.41 12.03 5.01
N ALA A 56 -10.33 12.44 5.86
CA ALA A 56 -10.16 13.64 6.70
C ALA A 56 -9.38 13.36 7.99
N LEU A 57 -8.99 12.11 8.24
CA LEU A 57 -8.19 11.73 9.40
C LEU A 57 -6.76 12.27 9.29
N GLN A 58 -6.08 12.36 10.42
CA GLN A 58 -4.67 12.75 10.45
C GLN A 58 -3.82 11.85 9.53
N TYR A 59 -2.94 12.47 8.74
CA TYR A 59 -2.12 11.80 7.72
C TYR A 59 -2.92 11.07 6.62
N GLU A 60 -4.15 11.48 6.38
CA GLU A 60 -5.06 10.81 5.43
C GLU A 60 -5.23 9.31 5.73
N ALA A 61 -5.12 8.90 7.00
CA ALA A 61 -5.21 7.51 7.42
C ALA A 61 -6.53 6.89 6.93
N PRO A 62 -6.53 5.65 6.42
CA PRO A 62 -7.75 5.00 5.94
C PRO A 62 -8.80 4.86 7.04
N GLU A 63 -10.05 5.19 6.74
CA GLU A 63 -11.18 5.03 7.66
C GLU A 63 -11.64 3.55 7.68
N PHE A 64 -10.84 2.66 8.27
CA PHE A 64 -11.07 1.21 8.24
C PHE A 64 -12.43 0.77 8.78
N ASP A 65 -13.03 1.53 9.68
CA ASP A 65 -14.39 1.33 10.21
C ASP A 65 -15.48 1.49 9.14
N LYS A 66 -15.21 2.23 8.07
CA LYS A 66 -16.12 2.47 6.94
C LYS A 66 -15.80 1.65 5.70
N ILE A 67 -14.56 1.11 5.60
CA ILE A 67 -14.11 0.35 4.44
C ILE A 67 -14.62 -1.09 4.56
N LYS A 68 -15.30 -1.57 3.51
CA LYS A 68 -15.75 -2.96 3.36
C LYS A 68 -14.98 -3.63 2.23
N VAL A 69 -15.00 -4.97 2.19
CA VAL A 69 -14.30 -5.75 1.15
C VAL A 69 -14.78 -5.38 -0.26
N GLU A 70 -16.10 -5.16 -0.41
CA GLU A 70 -16.74 -4.74 -1.67
C GLU A 70 -16.26 -3.39 -2.23
N HIS A 71 -15.59 -2.56 -1.41
CA HIS A 71 -15.08 -1.25 -1.82
C HIS A 71 -13.74 -1.32 -2.55
N TYR A 72 -12.94 -2.37 -2.32
CA TYR A 72 -11.55 -2.42 -2.82
C TYR A 72 -11.46 -2.53 -4.33
N GLN A 73 -12.13 -3.50 -4.94
CA GLN A 73 -12.00 -3.73 -6.38
C GLN A 73 -12.47 -2.52 -7.20
N PRO A 74 -13.67 -1.94 -6.97
CA PRO A 74 -14.09 -0.74 -7.72
C PRO A 74 -13.16 0.46 -7.53
N ALA A 75 -12.60 0.65 -6.33
CA ALA A 75 -11.67 1.75 -6.08
C ALA A 75 -10.34 1.55 -6.81
N MET A 76 -9.81 0.33 -6.85
CA MET A 76 -8.58 0.00 -7.59
C MET A 76 -8.80 0.12 -9.11
N GLU A 77 -9.94 -0.32 -9.63
CA GLU A 77 -10.28 -0.19 -11.05
C GLU A 77 -10.41 1.27 -11.48
N GLU A 78 -11.11 2.10 -10.68
CA GLU A 78 -11.19 3.54 -10.94
C GLU A 78 -9.80 4.20 -10.79
N GLY A 79 -9.01 3.76 -9.81
CA GLY A 79 -7.62 4.22 -9.64
C GLY A 79 -6.74 3.90 -10.85
N ILE A 80 -6.83 2.71 -11.44
CA ILE A 80 -6.14 2.32 -12.67
C ILE A 80 -6.56 3.26 -13.82
N LYS A 81 -7.85 3.52 -13.96
CA LYS A 81 -8.39 4.37 -15.03
C LYS A 81 -7.89 5.81 -14.89
N GLN A 82 -7.96 6.40 -13.70
CA GLN A 82 -7.50 7.78 -13.45
C GLN A 82 -5.99 7.89 -13.65
N HIS A 83 -5.21 6.98 -13.08
CA HIS A 83 -3.76 6.96 -13.26
C HIS A 83 -3.38 6.85 -14.75
N MET A 84 -4.06 6.01 -15.51
CA MET A 84 -3.79 5.90 -16.95
C MET A 84 -4.08 7.20 -17.69
N ALA A 85 -5.13 7.93 -17.33
CA ALA A 85 -5.44 9.24 -17.92
C ALA A 85 -4.35 10.27 -17.58
N GLU A 86 -3.84 10.29 -16.34
CA GLU A 86 -2.73 11.16 -15.92
C GLU A 86 -1.44 10.83 -16.69
N ILE A 87 -1.11 9.55 -16.84
CA ILE A 87 0.04 9.07 -17.61
C ILE A 87 -0.07 9.47 -19.09
N LEU A 88 -1.23 9.31 -19.69
CA LEU A 88 -1.44 9.73 -21.08
C LEU A 88 -1.31 11.25 -21.25
N ALA A 89 -1.79 12.05 -20.30
CA ALA A 89 -1.61 13.49 -20.32
C ALA A 89 -0.13 13.90 -20.27
N ILE A 90 0.71 13.14 -19.52
CA ILE A 90 2.16 13.35 -19.51
C ILE A 90 2.77 12.92 -20.85
N ALA A 91 2.43 11.74 -21.36
CA ALA A 91 2.99 11.20 -22.60
C ALA A 91 2.68 12.08 -23.81
N GLU A 92 1.45 12.61 -23.89
CA GLU A 92 0.95 13.40 -25.00
C GLU A 92 1.27 14.90 -24.90
N ASN A 93 1.91 15.34 -23.81
CA ASN A 93 2.30 16.74 -23.62
C ASN A 93 3.23 17.19 -24.76
N LYS A 94 2.85 18.26 -25.46
CA LYS A 94 3.58 18.79 -26.62
C LYS A 94 4.76 19.70 -26.25
N GLU A 95 4.85 20.11 -24.99
CA GLU A 95 6.00 20.87 -24.52
C GLU A 95 7.26 19.99 -24.45
N PRO A 96 8.46 20.56 -24.59
CA PRO A 96 9.70 19.83 -24.38
C PRO A 96 9.69 19.10 -23.02
N ALA A 97 10.20 17.88 -22.99
CA ALA A 97 10.28 17.11 -21.77
C ALA A 97 11.26 17.78 -20.78
N THR A 98 10.80 17.98 -19.56
CA THR A 98 11.59 18.50 -18.43
C THR A 98 11.51 17.57 -17.25
N PHE A 99 12.38 17.73 -16.27
CA PHE A 99 12.31 17.00 -15.01
C PHE A 99 10.91 17.16 -14.36
N GLU A 100 10.40 18.39 -14.30
CA GLU A 100 9.12 18.72 -13.69
C GLU A 100 7.91 18.13 -14.43
N ASN A 101 7.82 18.37 -15.76
CA ASN A 101 6.64 17.97 -16.54
C ASN A 101 6.67 16.49 -16.99
N THR A 102 7.68 15.74 -16.58
CA THR A 102 7.82 14.32 -16.91
C THR A 102 8.05 13.49 -15.64
N ILE A 103 9.20 13.63 -14.99
CA ILE A 103 9.55 12.77 -13.85
C ILE A 103 8.71 13.13 -12.60
N VAL A 104 8.69 14.39 -12.21
CA VAL A 104 7.88 14.86 -11.06
C VAL A 104 6.38 14.67 -11.32
N ALA A 105 5.94 14.87 -12.56
CA ALA A 105 4.56 14.61 -12.92
C ALA A 105 4.18 13.13 -12.78
N MET A 106 5.07 12.21 -13.15
CA MET A 106 4.88 10.76 -12.93
C MET A 106 4.89 10.39 -11.44
N GLU A 107 5.78 10.97 -10.63
CA GLU A 107 5.81 10.76 -9.18
C GLU A 107 4.50 11.19 -8.48
N LYS A 108 3.86 12.23 -8.99
CA LYS A 108 2.59 12.75 -8.46
C LYS A 108 1.35 12.03 -9.00
N SER A 109 1.50 11.17 -10.00
CA SER A 109 0.38 10.47 -10.63
C SER A 109 -0.04 9.24 -9.84
N GLY A 110 -1.28 8.77 -10.04
CA GLY A 110 -1.79 7.52 -9.48
C GLY A 110 -2.13 7.57 -7.99
N GLU A 111 -2.41 8.73 -7.42
CA GLU A 111 -2.68 8.88 -5.98
C GLU A 111 -3.84 7.99 -5.50
N LEU A 112 -4.97 7.97 -6.25
CA LEU A 112 -6.11 7.12 -5.92
C LEU A 112 -5.74 5.64 -5.97
N LEU A 113 -5.03 5.22 -7.03
CA LEU A 113 -4.58 3.83 -7.16
C LEU A 113 -3.67 3.42 -6.02
N THR A 114 -2.70 4.26 -5.68
CA THR A 114 -1.76 4.03 -4.58
C THR A 114 -2.50 3.88 -3.26
N ARG A 115 -3.43 4.79 -2.94
CA ARG A 115 -4.21 4.75 -1.70
C ARG A 115 -5.06 3.47 -1.62
N ALA A 116 -5.83 3.15 -2.67
CA ALA A 116 -6.69 1.98 -2.69
C ALA A 116 -5.90 0.66 -2.65
N SER A 117 -4.84 0.54 -3.45
CA SER A 117 -4.04 -0.68 -3.52
C SER A 117 -3.20 -0.91 -2.26
N THR A 118 -2.57 0.13 -1.70
CA THR A 118 -1.80 0.01 -0.44
C THR A 118 -2.71 -0.45 0.69
N THR A 119 -3.91 0.13 0.82
CA THR A 119 -4.89 -0.29 1.83
C THR A 119 -5.31 -1.75 1.60
N PHE A 120 -5.61 -2.13 0.36
CA PHE A 120 -5.98 -3.50 0.00
C PHE A 120 -4.88 -4.52 0.31
N PHE A 121 -3.64 -4.27 -0.15
CA PHE A 121 -2.54 -5.21 0.06
C PHE A 121 -2.11 -5.31 1.52
N ASN A 122 -2.35 -4.29 2.34
CA ASN A 122 -2.21 -4.40 3.79
C ASN A 122 -3.19 -5.46 4.35
N MET A 123 -4.45 -5.45 3.90
CA MET A 123 -5.44 -6.44 4.33
C MET A 123 -5.10 -7.85 3.87
N THR A 124 -4.58 -8.05 2.66
CA THR A 124 -4.17 -9.38 2.18
C THR A 124 -3.08 -10.02 3.03
N GLY A 125 -2.20 -9.20 3.62
CA GLY A 125 -1.10 -9.65 4.48
C GLY A 125 -1.46 -9.80 5.96
N THR A 126 -2.61 -9.29 6.41
CA THR A 126 -2.99 -9.24 7.83
C THR A 126 -4.29 -9.98 8.14
N ILE A 127 -5.40 -9.59 7.52
CA ILE A 127 -6.75 -10.13 7.78
C ILE A 127 -7.32 -10.65 6.47
N SER A 128 -6.68 -11.65 5.90
CA SER A 128 -7.10 -12.26 4.64
C SER A 128 -8.29 -13.19 4.83
N ASN A 129 -9.19 -13.20 3.85
CA ASN A 129 -10.28 -14.15 3.71
C ASN A 129 -10.47 -14.53 2.22
N ASP A 130 -11.34 -15.48 1.92
CA ASP A 130 -11.52 -15.99 0.56
C ASP A 130 -11.98 -14.89 -0.42
N GLU A 131 -12.77 -13.93 0.03
CA GLU A 131 -13.22 -12.80 -0.79
C GLU A 131 -12.07 -11.86 -1.15
N ILE A 132 -11.22 -11.50 -0.18
CA ILE A 132 -10.00 -10.71 -0.40
C ILE A 132 -9.05 -11.44 -1.36
N LEU A 133 -8.84 -12.75 -1.18
CA LEU A 133 -7.99 -13.56 -2.05
C LEU A 133 -8.55 -13.66 -3.48
N LYS A 134 -9.86 -13.70 -3.63
CA LYS A 134 -10.53 -13.65 -4.93
C LYS A 134 -10.28 -12.32 -5.63
N ILE A 135 -10.49 -11.20 -4.94
CA ILE A 135 -10.21 -9.85 -5.47
C ILE A 135 -8.73 -9.74 -5.87
N GLN A 136 -7.80 -10.23 -5.05
CA GLN A 136 -6.38 -10.26 -5.36
C GLN A 136 -6.11 -10.99 -6.68
N SER A 137 -6.71 -12.15 -6.88
CA SER A 137 -6.56 -12.95 -8.09
C SER A 137 -7.11 -12.25 -9.35
N GLU A 138 -8.23 -11.55 -9.21
CA GLU A 138 -8.85 -10.81 -10.31
C GLU A 138 -8.09 -9.52 -10.65
N MET A 139 -7.47 -8.88 -9.65
CA MET A 139 -6.73 -7.63 -9.85
C MET A 139 -5.28 -7.84 -10.31
N ALA A 140 -4.65 -8.97 -9.99
CA ALA A 140 -3.26 -9.22 -10.35
C ALA A 140 -2.95 -9.03 -11.85
N PRO A 141 -3.70 -9.63 -12.80
CA PRO A 141 -3.47 -9.38 -14.22
C PRO A 141 -3.81 -7.95 -14.65
N LYS A 142 -4.76 -7.26 -13.98
CA LYS A 142 -5.08 -5.86 -14.29
C LYS A 142 -3.95 -4.92 -13.90
N PHE A 143 -3.31 -5.15 -12.75
CA PHE A 143 -2.11 -4.40 -12.35
C PHE A 143 -0.93 -4.67 -13.27
N ALA A 144 -0.71 -5.92 -13.71
CA ALA A 144 0.33 -6.26 -14.67
C ALA A 144 0.11 -5.52 -16.00
N ALA A 145 -1.11 -5.58 -16.55
CA ALA A 145 -1.47 -4.87 -17.77
C ALA A 145 -1.33 -3.35 -17.64
N HIS A 146 -1.72 -2.78 -16.50
CA HIS A 146 -1.55 -1.36 -16.21
C HIS A 146 -0.07 -0.94 -16.18
N SER A 147 0.77 -1.72 -15.48
CA SER A 147 2.22 -1.52 -15.47
C SER A 147 2.82 -1.57 -16.87
N ASP A 148 2.42 -2.55 -17.69
CA ASP A 148 2.86 -2.67 -19.08
C ASP A 148 2.41 -1.51 -19.93
N ASN A 149 1.20 -1.00 -19.75
CA ASN A 149 0.68 0.16 -20.48
C ASN A 149 1.48 1.43 -20.19
N ILE A 150 2.05 1.56 -19.00
CA ILE A 150 2.95 2.65 -18.63
C ILE A 150 4.36 2.39 -19.18
N ASN A 151 4.98 1.28 -18.78
CA ASN A 151 6.41 1.04 -19.02
C ASN A 151 6.75 0.73 -20.49
N LEU A 152 5.79 0.26 -21.29
CA LEU A 152 5.96 -0.02 -22.71
C LEU A 152 5.41 1.08 -23.61
N ASN A 153 4.94 2.21 -23.05
CA ASN A 153 4.44 3.36 -23.80
C ASN A 153 5.60 4.09 -24.48
N PRO A 154 5.63 4.17 -25.82
CA PRO A 154 6.77 4.74 -26.54
C PRO A 154 6.87 6.27 -26.38
N GLU A 155 5.72 6.98 -26.31
CA GLU A 155 5.69 8.44 -26.15
C GLU A 155 6.19 8.83 -24.77
N LEU A 156 5.72 8.15 -23.73
CA LEU A 156 6.18 8.36 -22.35
C LEU A 156 7.68 8.05 -22.23
N PHE A 157 8.13 6.92 -22.78
CA PHE A 157 9.55 6.56 -22.75
C PHE A 157 10.42 7.58 -23.49
N ALA A 158 9.96 8.11 -24.61
CA ALA A 158 10.68 9.17 -25.33
C ALA A 158 10.91 10.41 -24.46
N ARG A 159 9.90 10.81 -23.67
CA ARG A 159 10.01 11.92 -22.71
C ARG A 159 10.99 11.62 -21.57
N VAL A 160 10.87 10.43 -20.95
CA VAL A 160 11.79 9.98 -19.89
C VAL A 160 13.24 9.95 -20.42
N LYS A 161 13.44 9.41 -21.61
CA LYS A 161 14.75 9.35 -22.27
C LYS A 161 15.32 10.74 -22.56
N ALA A 162 14.52 11.70 -22.99
CA ALA A 162 14.97 13.06 -23.24
C ALA A 162 15.48 13.74 -21.97
N VAL A 163 14.77 13.57 -20.83
CA VAL A 163 15.23 14.07 -19.53
C VAL A 163 16.52 13.36 -19.08
N TYR A 164 16.59 12.04 -19.26
CA TYR A 164 17.77 11.26 -18.93
C TYR A 164 19.00 11.69 -19.73
N ASP A 165 18.87 11.88 -21.04
CA ASP A 165 19.98 12.31 -21.90
C ASP A 165 20.49 13.70 -21.51
N ALA A 166 19.59 14.60 -21.09
CA ALA A 166 19.93 15.98 -20.70
C ALA A 166 20.39 16.12 -19.23
N ARG A 167 20.29 15.08 -18.38
CA ARG A 167 20.41 15.17 -16.91
C ARG A 167 21.68 15.87 -16.40
N ALA A 168 22.81 15.71 -17.12
CA ALA A 168 24.08 16.35 -16.73
C ALA A 168 24.08 17.88 -16.86
N THR A 169 23.12 18.44 -17.65
CA THR A 169 23.02 19.88 -17.92
C THR A 169 21.82 20.56 -17.26
N LEU A 170 20.93 19.78 -16.61
CA LEU A 170 19.72 20.30 -15.98
C LEU A 170 19.95 20.92 -14.59
N GLY A 171 21.16 20.84 -14.04
CA GLY A 171 21.46 21.38 -12.70
C GLY A 171 20.73 20.66 -11.57
N LEU A 172 20.36 19.38 -11.78
CA LEU A 172 19.70 18.54 -10.78
C LEU A 172 20.67 18.22 -9.63
N ASP A 173 20.14 18.10 -8.42
CA ASP A 173 20.90 17.56 -7.30
C ASP A 173 21.11 16.04 -7.44
N GLY A 174 21.80 15.43 -6.49
CA GLY A 174 22.14 14.02 -6.54
C GLY A 174 20.91 13.09 -6.46
N GLU A 175 19.90 13.47 -5.68
CA GLU A 175 18.66 12.71 -5.52
C GLU A 175 17.81 12.77 -6.81
N ALA A 176 17.57 13.95 -7.32
CA ALA A 176 16.84 14.13 -8.57
C ALA A 176 17.55 13.46 -9.77
N THR A 177 18.87 13.53 -9.84
CA THR A 177 19.66 12.83 -10.86
C THR A 177 19.44 11.31 -10.77
N ARG A 178 19.52 10.75 -9.56
CA ARG A 178 19.31 9.32 -9.34
C ARG A 178 17.88 8.89 -9.69
N LEU A 179 16.89 9.71 -9.35
CA LEU A 179 15.50 9.46 -9.72
C LEU A 179 15.31 9.36 -11.24
N VAL A 180 15.91 10.27 -12.01
CA VAL A 180 15.89 10.22 -13.48
C VAL A 180 16.52 8.93 -14.01
N GLU A 181 17.67 8.52 -13.44
CA GLU A 181 18.36 7.28 -13.80
C GLU A 181 17.50 6.05 -13.51
N ASP A 182 16.88 5.99 -12.33
CA ASP A 182 16.00 4.88 -11.92
C ASP A 182 14.77 4.77 -12.83
N TYR A 183 14.15 5.89 -13.23
CA TYR A 183 13.06 5.88 -14.20
C TYR A 183 13.51 5.33 -15.54
N TYR A 184 14.61 5.86 -16.09
CA TYR A 184 15.11 5.38 -17.39
C TYR A 184 15.45 3.88 -17.36
N GLU A 185 16.19 3.42 -16.35
CA GLU A 185 16.54 2.02 -16.18
C GLU A 185 15.31 1.12 -16.03
N ARG A 186 14.30 1.56 -15.28
CA ARG A 186 13.04 0.83 -15.11
C ARG A 186 12.34 0.61 -16.44
N PHE A 187 12.19 1.65 -17.24
CA PHE A 187 11.59 1.54 -18.58
C PHE A 187 12.38 0.60 -19.50
N VAL A 188 13.70 0.75 -19.53
CA VAL A 188 14.57 -0.12 -20.35
C VAL A 188 14.46 -1.59 -19.92
N ARG A 189 14.50 -1.85 -18.62
CA ARG A 189 14.36 -3.23 -18.08
C ARG A 189 12.97 -3.82 -18.34
N ALA A 190 11.94 -3.00 -18.31
CA ALA A 190 10.58 -3.42 -18.63
C ALA A 190 10.39 -3.72 -20.13
N GLY A 191 11.31 -3.28 -20.99
CA GLY A 191 11.26 -3.55 -22.41
C GLY A 191 10.83 -2.39 -23.29
N ALA A 192 10.97 -1.14 -22.84
CA ALA A 192 10.60 0.06 -23.64
C ALA A 192 11.30 0.09 -25.01
N ASN A 193 12.52 -0.42 -25.11
CA ASN A 193 13.32 -0.52 -26.34
C ASN A 193 12.97 -1.71 -27.25
N LEU A 194 12.04 -2.57 -26.84
CA LEU A 194 11.64 -3.74 -27.63
C LEU A 194 10.81 -3.33 -28.85
N THR A 195 10.83 -4.17 -29.89
CA THR A 195 9.89 -4.04 -31.03
C THR A 195 8.45 -4.30 -30.59
N GLU A 196 7.46 -3.84 -31.33
CA GLU A 196 6.06 -4.08 -30.98
C GLU A 196 5.68 -5.56 -30.94
N GLU A 197 6.29 -6.40 -31.78
CA GLU A 197 6.14 -7.86 -31.69
C GLU A 197 6.68 -8.39 -30.36
N GLN A 198 7.85 -7.93 -29.94
CA GLN A 198 8.46 -8.32 -28.67
C GLN A 198 7.67 -7.79 -27.48
N LYS A 199 7.15 -6.55 -27.56
CA LYS A 199 6.27 -5.98 -26.54
C LYS A 199 4.97 -6.78 -26.39
N THR A 200 4.41 -7.29 -27.48
CA THR A 200 3.24 -8.18 -27.43
C THR A 200 3.58 -9.47 -26.67
N LYS A 201 4.75 -10.07 -26.92
CA LYS A 201 5.19 -11.29 -26.21
C LYS A 201 5.45 -11.03 -24.73
N ILE A 202 6.13 -9.93 -24.38
CA ILE A 202 6.43 -9.63 -22.98
C ILE A 202 5.15 -9.34 -22.17
N ARG A 203 4.14 -8.65 -22.75
CA ARG A 203 2.83 -8.46 -22.13
C ARG A 203 2.15 -9.79 -21.77
N ALA A 204 2.14 -10.74 -22.70
CA ALA A 204 1.58 -12.07 -22.45
C ALA A 204 2.32 -12.81 -21.33
N LEU A 205 3.66 -12.73 -21.31
CA LEU A 205 4.48 -13.32 -20.25
C LEU A 205 4.24 -12.66 -18.89
N ASN A 206 4.13 -11.34 -18.84
CA ASN A 206 3.86 -10.59 -17.61
C ASN A 206 2.48 -10.94 -17.04
N GLU A 207 1.46 -11.06 -17.90
CA GLU A 207 0.13 -11.50 -17.50
C GLU A 207 0.16 -12.92 -16.91
N GLU A 208 0.81 -13.87 -17.58
CA GLU A 208 0.96 -15.23 -17.10
C GLU A 208 1.75 -15.26 -15.78
N GLN A 209 2.87 -14.55 -15.71
CA GLN A 209 3.69 -14.44 -14.51
C GLN A 209 2.87 -13.91 -13.32
N SER A 210 2.05 -12.86 -13.52
CA SER A 210 1.22 -12.30 -12.46
C SER A 210 0.24 -13.32 -11.88
N LYS A 211 -0.41 -14.10 -12.75
CA LYS A 211 -1.33 -15.18 -12.36
C LYS A 211 -0.62 -16.30 -11.60
N LEU A 212 0.53 -16.74 -12.10
CA LEU A 212 1.32 -17.82 -11.49
C LEU A 212 1.91 -17.41 -10.14
N THR A 213 2.44 -16.18 -10.04
CA THR A 213 2.96 -15.64 -8.78
C THR A 213 1.87 -15.53 -7.73
N ASN A 214 0.69 -15.00 -8.08
CA ASN A 214 -0.45 -14.94 -7.18
C ASN A 214 -0.90 -16.33 -6.72
N LYS A 215 -1.04 -17.27 -7.66
CA LYS A 215 -1.38 -18.67 -7.35
C LYS A 215 -0.35 -19.32 -6.43
N TYR A 216 0.93 -19.10 -6.68
CA TYR A 216 2.00 -19.63 -5.83
C TYR A 216 1.88 -19.11 -4.39
N GLN A 217 1.68 -17.80 -4.21
CA GLN A 217 1.52 -17.21 -2.88
C GLN A 217 0.28 -17.77 -2.15
N GLN A 218 -0.85 -17.92 -2.84
CA GLN A 218 -2.06 -18.51 -2.26
C GLN A 218 -1.85 -19.98 -1.90
N ASN A 219 -1.19 -20.76 -2.75
CA ASN A 219 -0.85 -22.15 -2.44
C ASN A 219 0.07 -22.25 -1.22
N LEU A 220 1.05 -21.34 -1.10
CA LEU A 220 1.95 -21.31 0.06
C LEU A 220 1.19 -21.03 1.36
N MET A 221 0.27 -20.04 1.34
CA MET A 221 -0.58 -19.75 2.50
C MET A 221 -1.50 -20.94 2.84
N GLN A 222 -2.09 -21.58 1.84
CA GLN A 222 -2.93 -22.76 2.07
C GLN A 222 -2.12 -23.92 2.63
N MET A 223 -0.96 -24.20 2.06
CA MET A 223 -0.05 -25.24 2.54
C MET A 223 0.30 -25.03 4.02
N THR A 224 0.61 -23.79 4.43
CA THR A 224 0.90 -23.46 5.84
C THR A 224 -0.27 -23.79 6.76
N LYS A 225 -1.51 -23.66 6.29
CA LYS A 225 -2.71 -24.07 7.04
C LYS A 225 -2.84 -25.59 7.10
N ASP A 226 -2.58 -26.28 5.99
CA ASP A 226 -2.82 -27.73 5.84
C ASP A 226 -1.79 -28.57 6.61
N ILE A 227 -0.55 -28.11 6.70
CA ILE A 227 0.54 -28.82 7.41
C ILE A 227 0.54 -28.62 8.93
N ALA A 228 -0.37 -27.81 9.48
CA ALA A 228 -0.49 -27.60 10.91
C ALA A 228 -0.76 -28.91 11.66
N ILE A 229 -0.10 -29.14 12.79
CA ILE A 229 -0.18 -30.36 13.56
C ILE A 229 -1.20 -30.20 14.70
N PHE A 230 -2.22 -31.07 14.75
CA PHE A 230 -3.14 -31.12 15.87
C PHE A 230 -2.64 -32.09 16.94
N VAL A 231 -2.76 -31.69 18.19
CA VAL A 231 -2.32 -32.41 19.38
C VAL A 231 -3.51 -32.61 20.30
N ASP A 232 -3.70 -33.82 20.81
CA ASP A 232 -4.90 -34.19 21.56
C ASP A 232 -4.86 -33.84 23.03
N SER A 233 -3.67 -33.62 23.64
CA SER A 233 -3.56 -33.32 25.05
C SER A 233 -2.48 -32.30 25.40
N LYS A 234 -2.69 -31.57 26.51
CA LYS A 234 -1.75 -30.59 27.05
C LYS A 234 -0.41 -31.23 27.48
N GLU A 235 -0.42 -32.46 27.93
CA GLU A 235 0.75 -33.20 28.37
C GLU A 235 1.79 -33.38 27.25
N GLN A 236 1.31 -33.52 26.02
CA GLN A 236 2.16 -33.63 24.82
C GLN A 236 2.93 -32.33 24.53
N LEU A 237 2.42 -31.20 25.04
CA LEU A 237 2.98 -29.84 24.84
C LEU A 237 3.93 -29.43 25.99
N LYS A 238 4.33 -30.37 26.87
CA LYS A 238 5.26 -30.09 27.94
C LYS A 238 6.55 -29.45 27.41
N GLY A 239 7.01 -28.41 28.07
CA GLY A 239 8.15 -27.59 27.67
C GLY A 239 7.73 -26.24 27.03
N LEU A 240 6.51 -26.12 26.56
CA LEU A 240 5.95 -24.83 26.14
C LEU A 240 5.40 -24.05 27.33
N SER A 241 5.39 -22.73 27.24
CA SER A 241 4.79 -21.85 28.25
C SER A 241 3.26 -21.97 28.26
N GLU A 242 2.65 -21.62 29.40
CA GLU A 242 1.18 -21.60 29.52
C GLU A 242 0.51 -20.68 28.47
N ALA A 243 1.17 -19.58 28.10
CA ALA A 243 0.67 -18.66 27.06
C ALA A 243 0.68 -19.33 25.66
N GLU A 244 1.75 -20.06 25.32
CA GLU A 244 1.84 -20.80 24.06
C GLU A 244 0.81 -21.93 24.00
N ILE A 245 0.59 -22.64 25.10
CA ILE A 245 -0.43 -23.69 25.19
C ILE A 245 -1.84 -23.12 25.06
N ALA A 246 -2.12 -21.97 25.68
CA ALA A 246 -3.39 -21.28 25.55
C ALA A 246 -3.64 -20.82 24.10
N ALA A 247 -2.63 -20.23 23.46
CA ALA A 247 -2.69 -19.84 22.05
C ALA A 247 -2.93 -21.06 21.12
N ALA A 248 -2.28 -22.19 21.41
CA ALA A 248 -2.49 -23.43 20.66
C ALA A 248 -3.91 -23.97 20.80
N ALA A 249 -4.53 -23.86 21.97
CA ALA A 249 -5.93 -24.25 22.21
C ALA A 249 -6.92 -23.33 21.45
N GLU A 250 -6.73 -22.02 21.53
CA GLU A 250 -7.55 -21.05 20.79
C GLU A 250 -7.41 -21.22 19.27
N GLY A 251 -6.20 -21.45 18.78
CA GLY A 251 -5.96 -21.74 17.36
C GLY A 251 -6.67 -23.01 16.88
N ALA A 252 -6.68 -24.07 17.68
CA ALA A 252 -7.40 -25.31 17.36
C ALA A 252 -8.93 -25.09 17.36
N LYS A 253 -9.43 -24.35 18.36
CA LYS A 253 -10.86 -23.97 18.44
C LYS A 253 -11.30 -23.14 17.23
N ALA A 254 -10.50 -22.15 16.81
CA ALA A 254 -10.78 -21.34 15.62
C ALA A 254 -10.86 -22.17 14.33
N ARG A 255 -10.26 -23.36 14.32
CA ARG A 255 -10.32 -24.34 13.21
C ARG A 255 -11.35 -25.47 13.44
N GLY A 256 -12.28 -25.28 14.38
CA GLY A 256 -13.35 -26.26 14.67
C GLY A 256 -12.87 -27.52 15.40
N GLN A 257 -11.66 -27.51 15.98
CA GLN A 257 -11.09 -28.62 16.75
C GLN A 257 -11.07 -28.27 18.24
N GLU A 258 -12.21 -27.93 18.81
CA GLU A 258 -12.35 -27.61 20.24
C GLU A 258 -11.90 -28.79 21.12
N GLY A 259 -11.14 -28.48 22.15
CA GLY A 259 -10.55 -29.49 23.05
C GLY A 259 -9.20 -30.04 22.60
N LYS A 260 -8.73 -29.68 21.40
CA LYS A 260 -7.39 -29.99 20.94
C LYS A 260 -6.48 -28.76 21.01
N PHE A 261 -5.24 -28.96 20.63
CA PHE A 261 -4.20 -27.91 20.49
C PHE A 261 -3.67 -27.95 19.05
N ILE A 262 -3.18 -26.83 18.55
CA ILE A 262 -2.58 -26.74 17.21
C ILE A 262 -1.14 -26.21 17.30
N ILE A 263 -0.24 -26.82 16.55
CA ILE A 263 1.09 -26.29 16.27
C ILE A 263 1.07 -25.82 14.83
N GLU A 264 1.03 -24.50 14.65
CA GLU A 264 1.15 -23.88 13.34
C GLU A 264 2.63 -23.83 12.93
N LEU A 265 2.92 -24.15 11.66
CA LEU A 265 4.30 -24.20 11.16
C LEU A 265 4.68 -22.89 10.45
N THR A 266 4.64 -21.80 11.22
CA THR A 266 5.07 -20.47 10.77
C THR A 266 6.51 -20.18 11.21
N ASN A 267 7.11 -19.10 10.70
CA ASN A 267 8.46 -18.68 11.10
C ASN A 267 8.55 -18.35 12.59
N THR A 268 7.46 -17.92 13.22
CA THR A 268 7.43 -17.50 14.63
C THR A 268 7.06 -18.62 15.60
N THR A 269 6.38 -19.67 15.13
CA THR A 269 5.91 -20.77 15.99
C THR A 269 6.78 -22.02 15.89
N ARG A 270 7.25 -22.37 14.70
CA ARG A 270 8.02 -23.57 14.46
C ARG A 270 9.30 -23.66 15.26
N GLN A 271 10.15 -22.62 15.21
CA GLN A 271 11.45 -22.66 15.89
C GLN A 271 11.34 -22.69 17.42
N PRO A 272 10.53 -21.84 18.08
CA PRO A 272 10.30 -21.93 19.53
C PRO A 272 9.79 -23.31 19.96
N VAL A 273 8.84 -23.87 19.24
CA VAL A 273 8.31 -25.23 19.54
C VAL A 273 9.42 -26.29 19.46
N LEU A 274 10.23 -26.29 18.40
CA LEU A 274 11.33 -27.21 18.26
C LEU A 274 12.39 -27.09 19.38
N ALA A 275 12.60 -25.85 19.86
CA ALA A 275 13.58 -25.57 20.91
C ALA A 275 13.07 -26.00 22.33
N SER A 276 11.78 -25.79 22.62
CA SER A 276 11.24 -25.89 23.99
C SER A 276 10.46 -27.16 24.25
N LEU A 277 9.84 -27.78 23.27
CA LEU A 277 9.00 -28.97 23.43
C LEU A 277 9.80 -30.17 23.94
N GLU A 278 9.37 -30.78 25.04
CA GLU A 278 10.05 -31.96 25.62
C GLU A 278 9.74 -33.26 24.86
N ASN A 279 8.54 -33.37 24.24
CA ASN A 279 8.10 -34.54 23.49
C ASN A 279 8.92 -34.71 22.19
N ARG A 280 9.82 -35.70 22.18
CA ARG A 280 10.73 -35.92 21.04
C ARG A 280 10.00 -36.34 19.76
N GLU A 281 8.98 -37.18 19.86
CA GLU A 281 8.24 -37.65 18.67
C GLU A 281 7.43 -36.51 18.04
N LEU A 282 6.84 -35.66 18.87
CA LEU A 282 6.14 -34.48 18.38
C LEU A 282 7.12 -33.45 17.75
N ARG A 283 8.31 -33.25 18.36
CA ARG A 283 9.36 -32.44 17.73
C ARG A 283 9.77 -33.00 16.37
N LYS A 284 9.89 -34.34 16.25
CA LYS A 284 10.20 -34.97 14.96
C LYS A 284 9.11 -34.69 13.93
N GLN A 285 7.83 -34.83 14.30
CA GLN A 285 6.71 -34.50 13.41
C GLN A 285 6.74 -33.05 12.95
N VAL A 286 6.99 -32.12 13.88
CA VAL A 286 7.13 -30.69 13.57
C VAL A 286 8.29 -30.44 12.60
N TRP A 287 9.43 -31.10 12.80
CA TRP A 287 10.60 -30.95 11.95
C TRP A 287 10.39 -31.57 10.55
N GLU A 288 9.77 -32.74 10.46
CA GLU A 288 9.49 -33.42 9.19
C GLU A 288 8.43 -32.70 8.34
N ALA A 289 7.48 -32.01 8.99
CA ALA A 289 6.44 -31.24 8.33
C ALA A 289 6.92 -29.84 7.92
N SER A 290 8.08 -29.40 8.35
CA SER A 290 8.66 -28.07 8.11
C SER A 290 9.56 -28.05 6.90
#